data_a1bc03d1d9e42ca0541e9a0868c73bad
#
_entry.id   a1bc03d1d9e42ca0541e9a0868c73bad
#
_cell.length_a   1.000
_cell.length_b   1.000
_cell.length_c   1.000
_cell.angle_alpha   90.00
_cell.angle_beta   90.00
_cell.angle_gamma   90.00
#
_symmetry.space_group_name_H-M   'P 1'
#
loop_
_entity.id
_entity.type
_entity.pdbx_description
1 polymer ?
#
loop_
_entity_poly.entity_id
_entity_poly.type
_entity_poly.pdbx_seq_one_letter_code
_entity_poly.pdbx_strand_id
1 'polypeptide(L)'
;MPEAIQIYVCADNCMRGVVLTAAEMNAAERFSFVIVEEENLLNGNLEDVTIEGVTDVLKKLEKKPKAVLLFTVCLHHFLGCDLELVYGELEARFPEIVFVRCYMDPIMQKHGATPDQKLRKAIYDPLTAGYIDKKTVTLVGSDFVLDKNSDIKRLLKNKGYTLREIPACKNWEEYQCLGAGEFFISCYPPAKYGAEMLAERLNRKHLYLPGSFDYREIKEELRKLLQELQTGQEQENISDIKTISEELEAFCKREIIFCEAAAGHAKAIIGDTSIVLDYLYHPRPLGLAGFLLKHGFHVTTVYLDSVSPEEKNVFDWLKIHHPDLELCATIQAKMRVLPRHTEEKVLAIGQKAAWFSGSLSLIHI
;
A
#
# COMPACT_ATOMS: atom_id res chain seq x y z
N MET A 1 12.03 2.06 2.30
CA MET A 1 12.88 2.89 3.17
C MET A 1 14.32 2.75 2.68
N PRO A 2 14.98 3.83 2.26
CA PRO A 2 16.37 3.78 1.81
C PRO A 2 17.33 3.54 2.98
N GLU A 3 18.50 2.99 2.69
CA GLU A 3 19.56 2.66 3.66
C GLU A 3 19.08 1.83 4.86
N ALA A 4 17.99 1.08 4.68
CA ALA A 4 17.45 0.16 5.66
C ALA A 4 17.58 -1.29 5.18
N ILE A 5 17.67 -2.21 6.14
CA ILE A 5 17.57 -3.65 5.91
C ILE A 5 16.35 -4.21 6.63
N GLN A 6 15.96 -5.41 6.25
CA GLN A 6 14.91 -6.17 6.91
C GLN A 6 15.53 -7.39 7.59
N ILE A 7 15.23 -7.58 8.86
CA ILE A 7 15.65 -8.76 9.61
C ILE A 7 14.39 -9.49 10.08
N TYR A 8 14.25 -10.74 9.71
CA TYR A 8 13.14 -11.61 10.11
C TYR A 8 13.61 -12.59 11.17
N VAL A 9 12.98 -12.56 12.33
CA VAL A 9 13.22 -13.52 13.42
C VAL A 9 12.07 -14.51 13.42
N CYS A 10 12.28 -15.71 12.88
CA CYS A 10 11.19 -16.65 12.65
C CYS A 10 11.69 -18.10 12.49
N ALA A 11 10.77 -19.06 12.57
CA ALA A 11 11.04 -20.41 12.16
C ALA A 11 11.28 -20.51 10.64
N ASP A 12 12.05 -21.49 10.21
CA ASP A 12 12.47 -21.72 8.81
C ASP A 12 11.29 -21.67 7.82
N ASN A 13 10.18 -22.30 8.15
CA ASN A 13 9.01 -22.33 7.27
C ASN A 13 8.35 -20.94 7.05
N CYS A 14 8.50 -20.01 7.99
CA CYS A 14 7.87 -18.69 7.90
C CYS A 14 8.58 -17.78 6.89
N MET A 15 9.86 -18.00 6.61
CA MET A 15 10.65 -17.14 5.73
C MET A 15 10.55 -17.50 4.24
N ARG A 16 10.04 -18.66 3.88
CA ARG A 16 10.05 -19.14 2.48
C ARG A 16 9.44 -18.13 1.50
N GLY A 17 8.26 -17.59 1.80
CA GLY A 17 7.59 -16.59 0.95
C GLY A 17 8.40 -15.30 0.86
N VAL A 18 9.00 -14.86 1.97
CA VAL A 18 9.82 -13.64 2.02
C VAL A 18 11.08 -13.79 1.16
N VAL A 19 11.77 -14.93 1.27
CA VAL A 19 12.99 -15.23 0.47
C VAL A 19 12.68 -15.22 -1.02
N LEU A 20 11.59 -15.88 -1.42
CA LEU A 20 11.19 -15.91 -2.84
C LEU A 20 10.87 -14.52 -3.36
N THR A 21 10.08 -13.73 -2.61
CA THR A 21 9.75 -12.35 -2.98
C THR A 21 10.99 -11.48 -3.05
N ALA A 22 11.91 -11.59 -2.10
CA ALA A 22 13.17 -10.85 -2.12
C ALA A 22 14.01 -11.16 -3.36
N ALA A 23 14.07 -12.45 -3.76
CA ALA A 23 14.77 -12.89 -4.96
C ALA A 23 14.09 -12.36 -6.24
N GLU A 24 12.77 -12.46 -6.35
CA GLU A 24 12.00 -11.94 -7.49
C GLU A 24 12.15 -10.43 -7.67
N MET A 25 12.25 -9.69 -6.57
CA MET A 25 12.46 -8.24 -6.58
C MET A 25 13.93 -7.82 -6.74
N ASN A 26 14.84 -8.79 -6.88
CA ASN A 26 16.30 -8.55 -6.90
C ASN A 26 16.76 -7.73 -5.68
N ALA A 27 16.23 -8.02 -4.51
CA ALA A 27 16.44 -7.29 -3.27
C ALA A 27 16.98 -8.18 -2.13
N ALA A 28 17.49 -9.39 -2.46
CA ALA A 28 17.91 -10.38 -1.47
C ALA A 28 18.99 -9.84 -0.50
N GLU A 29 19.87 -8.95 -0.96
CA GLU A 29 20.90 -8.30 -0.15
C GLU A 29 20.37 -7.42 0.99
N ARG A 30 19.08 -7.03 0.92
CA ARG A 30 18.41 -6.22 1.93
C ARG A 30 17.67 -7.03 2.99
N PHE A 31 17.74 -8.36 2.90
CA PHE A 31 17.03 -9.28 3.79
C PHE A 31 18.03 -10.13 4.55
N SER A 32 17.77 -10.29 5.84
CA SER A 32 18.51 -11.21 6.72
C SER A 32 17.53 -11.96 7.60
N PHE A 33 17.97 -13.11 8.12
CA PHE A 33 17.14 -13.99 8.91
C PHE A 33 17.86 -14.43 10.17
N VAL A 34 17.10 -14.51 11.25
CA VAL A 34 17.48 -15.18 12.51
C VAL A 34 16.52 -16.36 12.66
N ILE A 35 17.07 -17.56 12.57
CA ILE A 35 16.27 -18.78 12.66
C ILE A 35 16.02 -19.11 14.11
N VAL A 36 14.74 -19.30 14.45
CA VAL A 36 14.30 -19.79 15.75
C VAL A 36 14.08 -21.29 15.65
N GLU A 37 14.90 -22.04 16.35
CA GLU A 37 14.85 -23.51 16.42
C GLU A 37 13.85 -23.98 17.48
N GLU A 38 13.38 -25.22 17.38
CA GLU A 38 12.48 -25.81 18.38
C GLU A 38 13.10 -25.82 19.80
N GLU A 39 14.39 -26.05 19.89
CA GLU A 39 15.14 -26.01 21.15
C GLU A 39 15.05 -24.63 21.83
N ASN A 40 15.07 -23.55 21.07
CA ASN A 40 14.93 -22.20 21.62
C ASN A 40 13.55 -21.97 22.25
N LEU A 41 12.50 -22.56 21.66
CA LEU A 41 11.15 -22.49 22.18
C LEU A 41 11.01 -23.28 23.50
N LEU A 42 11.65 -24.47 23.55
CA LEU A 42 11.65 -25.33 24.74
C LEU A 42 12.42 -24.71 25.91
N ASN A 43 13.53 -24.04 25.60
CA ASN A 43 14.39 -23.39 26.60
C ASN A 43 13.86 -22.04 27.08
N GLY A 44 12.87 -21.47 26.41
CA GLY A 44 12.29 -20.17 26.76
C GLY A 44 13.28 -19.00 26.64
N ASN A 45 14.21 -19.06 25.67
CA ASN A 45 15.27 -18.06 25.46
C ASN A 45 15.07 -17.22 24.19
N LEU A 46 13.84 -16.95 23.83
CA LEU A 46 13.49 -16.28 22.56
C LEU A 46 13.99 -14.84 22.50
N GLU A 47 14.01 -14.12 23.64
CA GLU A 47 14.61 -12.80 23.76
C GLU A 47 16.11 -12.84 23.40
N ASP A 48 16.86 -13.73 24.04
CA ASP A 48 18.30 -13.86 23.83
C ASP A 48 18.61 -14.23 22.38
N VAL A 49 17.89 -15.19 21.80
CA VAL A 49 18.03 -15.60 20.39
C VAL A 49 17.78 -14.43 19.46
N THR A 50 16.77 -13.62 19.75
CA THR A 50 16.44 -12.43 18.95
C THR A 50 17.54 -11.39 19.06
N ILE A 51 17.97 -11.04 20.27
CA ILE A 51 18.98 -10.01 20.53
C ILE A 51 20.33 -10.42 19.93
N GLU A 52 20.80 -11.63 20.24
CA GLU A 52 22.11 -12.10 19.77
C GLU A 52 22.12 -12.36 18.27
N GLY A 53 21.04 -12.94 17.73
CA GLY A 53 20.92 -13.19 16.29
C GLY A 53 20.92 -11.89 15.47
N VAL A 54 20.16 -10.88 15.90
CA VAL A 54 20.16 -9.55 15.25
C VAL A 54 21.53 -8.88 15.40
N THR A 55 22.14 -8.99 16.58
CA THR A 55 23.48 -8.46 16.84
C THR A 55 24.52 -9.09 15.91
N ASP A 56 24.48 -10.41 15.73
CA ASP A 56 25.39 -11.14 14.85
C ASP A 56 25.22 -10.73 13.37
N VAL A 57 23.96 -10.62 12.91
CA VAL A 57 23.66 -10.10 11.56
C VAL A 57 24.28 -8.72 11.38
N LEU A 58 24.01 -7.80 12.30
CA LEU A 58 24.51 -6.44 12.20
C LEU A 58 26.04 -6.33 12.26
N LYS A 59 26.70 -7.16 13.08
CA LYS A 59 28.18 -7.21 13.15
C LYS A 59 28.82 -7.66 11.85
N LYS A 60 28.18 -8.57 11.10
CA LYS A 60 28.68 -9.10 9.83
C LYS A 60 28.53 -8.17 8.65
N LEU A 61 27.69 -7.13 8.75
CA LEU A 61 27.52 -6.16 7.67
C LEU A 61 28.74 -5.24 7.54
N GLU A 62 29.26 -5.11 6.33
CA GLU A 62 30.35 -4.17 6.01
C GLU A 62 29.94 -2.72 6.26
N LYS A 63 28.72 -2.38 5.86
CA LYS A 63 28.12 -1.05 6.07
C LYS A 63 26.92 -1.16 6.99
N LYS A 64 26.90 -0.40 8.08
CA LYS A 64 25.76 -0.35 8.98
C LYS A 64 24.58 0.36 8.32
N PRO A 65 23.37 -0.20 8.43
CA PRO A 65 22.16 0.46 7.93
C PRO A 65 21.78 1.64 8.82
N LYS A 66 21.01 2.57 8.29
CA LYS A 66 20.39 3.65 9.08
C LYS A 66 19.17 3.16 9.86
N ALA A 67 18.49 2.14 9.34
CA ALA A 67 17.36 1.53 10.03
C ALA A 67 17.30 0.03 9.80
N VAL A 68 16.73 -0.68 10.74
CA VAL A 68 16.38 -2.10 10.67
C VAL A 68 14.89 -2.25 10.83
N LEU A 69 14.21 -2.77 9.82
CA LEU A 69 12.84 -3.25 9.94
C LEU A 69 12.92 -4.64 10.55
N LEU A 70 12.69 -4.73 11.86
CA LEU A 70 12.78 -5.98 12.61
C LEU A 70 11.41 -6.66 12.64
N PHE A 71 11.29 -7.75 11.90
CA PHE A 71 10.07 -8.54 11.80
C PHE A 71 10.06 -9.66 12.82
N THR A 72 9.15 -9.57 13.78
CA THR A 72 8.81 -10.66 14.69
C THR A 72 7.54 -11.36 14.22
N VAL A 73 7.41 -12.65 14.53
CA VAL A 73 6.30 -13.49 14.09
C VAL A 73 5.43 -13.92 15.27
N CYS A 74 4.34 -14.62 14.98
CA CYS A 74 3.40 -15.11 15.99
C CYS A 74 4.03 -15.89 17.16
N LEU A 75 5.19 -16.55 16.97
CA LEU A 75 5.92 -17.25 18.05
C LEU A 75 6.25 -16.32 19.22
N HIS A 76 6.73 -15.10 18.94
CA HIS A 76 7.06 -14.12 19.98
C HIS A 76 5.83 -13.77 20.83
N HIS A 77 4.67 -13.70 20.19
CA HIS A 77 3.44 -13.38 20.86
C HIS A 77 2.89 -14.56 21.69
N PHE A 78 2.89 -15.77 21.11
CA PHE A 78 2.40 -16.97 21.79
C PHE A 78 3.21 -17.34 23.02
N LEU A 79 4.53 -17.10 22.99
CA LEU A 79 5.42 -17.41 24.08
C LEU A 79 5.60 -16.25 25.07
N GLY A 80 4.91 -15.12 24.84
CA GLY A 80 5.00 -13.97 25.71
C GLY A 80 6.38 -13.31 25.75
N CYS A 81 7.10 -13.32 24.61
CA CYS A 81 8.40 -12.68 24.45
C CYS A 81 8.32 -11.19 24.84
N ASP A 82 9.24 -10.74 25.70
CA ASP A 82 9.37 -9.35 26.10
C ASP A 82 10.05 -8.53 25.00
N LEU A 83 9.25 -8.07 24.05
CA LEU A 83 9.75 -7.27 22.92
C LEU A 83 10.26 -5.88 23.36
N GLU A 84 9.78 -5.32 24.47
CA GLU A 84 10.31 -4.04 24.98
C GLU A 84 11.75 -4.22 25.47
N LEU A 85 12.04 -5.32 26.18
CA LEU A 85 13.40 -5.71 26.54
C LEU A 85 14.28 -5.89 25.30
N VAL A 86 13.78 -6.63 24.30
CA VAL A 86 14.52 -6.89 23.05
C VAL A 86 14.91 -5.59 22.34
N TYR A 87 13.93 -4.70 22.11
CA TYR A 87 14.21 -3.43 21.46
C TYR A 87 15.10 -2.52 22.27
N GLY A 88 14.86 -2.42 23.59
CA GLY A 88 15.70 -1.62 24.49
C GLY A 88 17.17 -2.05 24.48
N GLU A 89 17.42 -3.37 24.47
CA GLU A 89 18.79 -3.91 24.41
C GLU A 89 19.44 -3.67 23.05
N LEU A 90 18.71 -3.86 21.95
CA LEU A 90 19.22 -3.59 20.60
C LEU A 90 19.52 -2.11 20.37
N GLU A 91 18.67 -1.20 20.82
CA GLU A 91 18.86 0.24 20.77
C GLU A 91 20.07 0.69 21.58
N ALA A 92 20.30 0.05 22.75
CA ALA A 92 21.48 0.31 23.58
C ALA A 92 22.79 -0.16 22.91
N ARG A 93 22.76 -1.30 22.22
CA ARG A 93 23.91 -1.85 21.51
C ARG A 93 24.25 -1.11 20.21
N PHE A 94 23.25 -0.54 19.54
CA PHE A 94 23.36 0.12 18.24
C PHE A 94 22.63 1.47 18.22
N PRO A 95 23.09 2.46 19.00
CA PRO A 95 22.38 3.73 19.15
C PRO A 95 22.33 4.57 17.85
N GLU A 96 23.13 4.21 16.85
CA GLU A 96 23.14 4.86 15.54
C GLU A 96 22.12 4.25 14.55
N ILE A 97 21.44 3.13 14.93
CA ILE A 97 20.49 2.42 14.09
C ILE A 97 19.08 2.60 14.65
N VAL A 98 18.15 2.98 13.78
CA VAL A 98 16.72 3.05 14.14
C VAL A 98 16.08 1.68 13.95
N PHE A 99 15.56 1.08 15.03
CA PHE A 99 14.81 -0.17 14.94
C PHE A 99 13.32 0.11 14.71
N VAL A 100 12.79 -0.34 13.57
CA VAL A 100 11.37 -0.23 13.20
C VAL A 100 10.66 -1.51 13.60
N ARG A 101 9.66 -1.40 14.44
CA ARG A 101 8.90 -2.52 15.02
C ARG A 101 7.90 -3.07 14.00
N CYS A 102 8.21 -4.22 13.41
CA CYS A 102 7.39 -4.88 12.40
C CYS A 102 6.85 -6.21 12.93
N TYR A 103 5.53 -6.38 12.89
CA TYR A 103 4.89 -7.57 13.43
C TYR A 103 4.22 -8.39 12.32
N MET A 104 4.55 -9.68 12.25
CA MET A 104 3.90 -10.66 11.38
C MET A 104 3.11 -11.66 12.23
N ASP A 105 2.03 -11.17 12.83
CA ASP A 105 1.18 -11.94 13.75
C ASP A 105 -0.32 -11.96 13.34
N PRO A 106 -0.68 -12.39 12.13
CA PRO A 106 -2.05 -12.30 11.62
C PRO A 106 -3.06 -13.11 12.46
N ILE A 107 -2.58 -14.13 13.17
CA ILE A 107 -3.43 -15.04 13.95
C ILE A 107 -3.98 -14.36 15.22
N MET A 108 -3.23 -13.44 15.79
CA MET A 108 -3.59 -12.78 17.06
C MET A 108 -4.53 -11.59 16.90
N GLN A 109 -4.84 -11.20 15.65
CA GLN A 109 -5.66 -10.02 15.39
C GLN A 109 -7.13 -10.36 15.18
N LYS A 110 -7.87 -10.45 16.25
CA LYS A 110 -9.33 -10.54 16.16
C LYS A 110 -9.99 -9.16 15.99
N HIS A 111 -9.35 -8.10 16.50
CA HIS A 111 -9.84 -6.72 16.44
C HIS A 111 -8.67 -5.74 16.33
N GLY A 112 -8.88 -4.61 15.63
CA GLY A 112 -7.88 -3.54 15.49
C GLY A 112 -7.23 -3.47 14.12
N ALA A 113 -6.11 -2.75 14.04
CA ALA A 113 -5.37 -2.55 12.79
C ALA A 113 -4.76 -3.85 12.27
N THR A 114 -4.87 -4.07 10.96
CA THR A 114 -4.28 -5.24 10.28
C THR A 114 -2.75 -5.19 10.30
N PRO A 115 -2.05 -6.31 10.04
CA PRO A 115 -0.58 -6.32 9.92
C PRO A 115 -0.07 -5.30 8.89
N ASP A 116 -0.73 -5.19 7.73
CA ASP A 116 -0.37 -4.21 6.69
C ASP A 116 -0.54 -2.77 7.18
N GLN A 117 -1.64 -2.46 7.87
CA GLN A 117 -1.85 -1.14 8.48
C GLN A 117 -0.79 -0.80 9.54
N LYS A 118 -0.43 -1.76 10.39
CA LYS A 118 0.62 -1.60 11.41
C LYS A 118 2.00 -1.39 10.77
N LEU A 119 2.33 -2.16 9.74
CA LEU A 119 3.59 -2.01 9.01
C LEU A 119 3.68 -0.64 8.35
N ARG A 120 2.61 -0.20 7.67
CA ARG A 120 2.57 1.12 7.03
C ARG A 120 2.68 2.26 8.05
N LYS A 121 2.13 2.09 9.25
CA LYS A 121 2.37 3.03 10.36
C LYS A 121 3.84 3.00 10.78
N ALA A 122 4.39 1.82 11.08
CA ALA A 122 5.73 1.65 11.61
C ALA A 122 6.83 2.21 10.68
N ILE A 123 6.66 2.09 9.37
CA ILE A 123 7.57 2.67 8.37
C ILE A 123 7.70 4.21 8.49
N TYR A 124 6.73 4.89 9.06
CA TYR A 124 6.75 6.34 9.25
C TYR A 124 7.03 6.77 10.70
N ASP A 125 7.13 5.84 11.64
CA ASP A 125 7.42 6.16 13.05
C ASP A 125 8.80 6.85 13.26
N PRO A 126 9.86 6.56 12.47
CA PRO A 126 11.14 7.25 12.61
C PRO A 126 11.14 8.73 12.17
N LEU A 127 10.08 9.19 11.50
CA LEU A 127 10.00 10.59 11.08
C LEU A 127 9.78 11.50 12.28
N THR A 128 10.49 12.60 12.35
CA THR A 128 10.40 13.58 13.42
C THR A 128 9.71 14.86 12.97
N ALA A 129 9.09 15.56 13.93
CA ALA A 129 8.59 16.90 13.69
C ALA A 129 9.78 17.85 13.53
N GLY A 130 9.98 18.31 12.33
CA GLY A 130 10.99 19.30 11.99
C GLY A 130 10.34 20.61 11.51
N TYR A 131 11.07 21.36 10.70
CA TYR A 131 10.52 22.50 9.98
C TYR A 131 9.40 22.06 9.02
N ILE A 132 8.53 23.02 8.71
CA ILE A 132 7.50 22.82 7.67
C ILE A 132 8.06 23.36 6.35
N ASP A 133 8.16 22.47 5.37
CA ASP A 133 8.52 22.85 4.02
C ASP A 133 7.25 23.23 3.26
N LYS A 134 7.00 24.54 3.18
CA LYS A 134 5.82 25.09 2.52
C LYS A 134 5.76 24.64 1.05
N LYS A 135 4.55 24.41 0.57
CA LYS A 135 4.30 23.88 -0.79
C LYS A 135 4.90 22.48 -1.04
N THR A 136 5.05 21.70 0.03
CA THR A 136 5.44 20.29 -0.08
C THR A 136 4.36 19.42 0.55
N VAL A 137 3.95 18.40 -0.18
CA VAL A 137 2.98 17.39 0.26
C VAL A 137 3.69 16.05 0.36
N THR A 138 3.42 15.28 1.41
CA THR A 138 3.94 13.92 1.53
C THR A 138 2.84 12.91 1.26
N LEU A 139 3.08 12.01 0.28
CA LEU A 139 2.24 10.83 0.06
C LEU A 139 2.68 9.70 0.99
N VAL A 140 1.76 9.26 1.83
CA VAL A 140 2.00 8.24 2.86
C VAL A 140 1.47 6.88 2.40
N GLY A 141 2.31 5.85 2.56
CA GLY A 141 1.92 4.45 2.41
C GLY A 141 1.75 3.93 0.99
N SER A 142 2.32 4.61 0.01
CA SER A 142 2.45 4.09 -1.36
C SER A 142 3.68 3.18 -1.48
N ASP A 143 3.53 2.04 -2.16
CA ASP A 143 4.63 1.10 -2.45
C ASP A 143 5.38 1.49 -3.73
N PHE A 144 4.74 2.25 -4.60
CA PHE A 144 5.29 2.69 -5.88
C PHE A 144 5.23 4.20 -5.99
N VAL A 145 6.15 4.76 -6.78
CA VAL A 145 6.12 6.18 -7.16
C VAL A 145 4.82 6.46 -7.91
N LEU A 146 4.09 7.47 -7.48
CA LEU A 146 2.88 7.90 -8.17
C LEU A 146 3.23 8.32 -9.61
N ASP A 147 2.47 7.86 -10.59
CA ASP A 147 2.73 8.17 -12.00
C ASP A 147 2.78 9.69 -12.24
N LYS A 148 3.71 10.12 -13.08
CA LYS A 148 3.90 11.54 -13.40
C LYS A 148 2.66 12.20 -14.05
N ASN A 149 1.82 11.39 -14.69
CA ASN A 149 0.60 11.84 -15.36
C ASN A 149 -0.62 11.72 -14.45
N SER A 150 -0.49 11.21 -13.21
CA SER A 150 -1.61 11.14 -12.27
C SER A 150 -2.21 12.52 -12.02
N ASP A 151 -3.51 12.58 -11.84
CA ASP A 151 -4.24 13.81 -11.60
C ASP A 151 -3.72 14.58 -10.39
N ILE A 152 -3.42 13.85 -9.31
CA ILE A 152 -2.86 14.42 -8.08
C ILE A 152 -1.52 15.11 -8.37
N LYS A 153 -0.57 14.41 -9.02
CA LYS A 153 0.75 14.99 -9.34
C LYS A 153 0.66 16.20 -10.25
N ARG A 154 -0.20 16.14 -11.23
CA ARG A 154 -0.43 17.23 -12.19
C ARG A 154 -1.04 18.46 -11.52
N LEU A 155 -2.05 18.26 -10.66
CA LEU A 155 -2.68 19.37 -9.93
C LEU A 155 -1.71 20.00 -8.92
N LEU A 156 -0.97 19.20 -8.15
CA LEU A 156 0.06 19.69 -7.23
C LEU A 156 1.09 20.54 -7.97
N LYS A 157 1.63 20.02 -9.07
CA LYS A 157 2.61 20.72 -9.90
C LYS A 157 2.06 22.05 -10.45
N ASN A 158 0.82 22.05 -10.93
CA ASN A 158 0.17 23.28 -11.47
C ASN A 158 0.01 24.36 -10.39
N LYS A 159 -0.16 23.97 -9.14
CA LYS A 159 -0.24 24.88 -7.99
C LYS A 159 1.13 25.18 -7.34
N GLY A 160 2.21 24.69 -7.93
CA GLY A 160 3.59 24.91 -7.45
C GLY A 160 3.96 24.10 -6.21
N TYR A 161 3.27 22.97 -5.97
CA TYR A 161 3.57 22.04 -4.89
C TYR A 161 4.49 20.90 -5.35
N THR A 162 5.36 20.46 -4.45
CA THR A 162 6.21 19.29 -4.61
C THR A 162 5.60 18.10 -3.86
N LEU A 163 5.54 16.94 -4.49
CA LEU A 163 5.14 15.69 -3.85
C LEU A 163 6.38 14.90 -3.42
N ARG A 164 6.42 14.51 -2.14
CA ARG A 164 7.42 13.57 -1.59
C ARG A 164 6.76 12.23 -1.28
N GLU A 165 7.47 11.15 -1.56
CA GLU A 165 6.99 9.77 -1.37
C GLU A 165 8.17 8.84 -1.10
N ILE A 166 8.01 7.83 -0.22
CA ILE A 166 9.09 6.90 0.16
C ILE A 166 9.77 6.27 -1.05
N PRO A 167 9.04 5.75 -2.07
CA PRO A 167 9.69 5.07 -3.18
C PRO A 167 10.60 5.96 -4.02
N ALA A 168 10.45 7.30 -3.92
CA ALA A 168 11.29 8.26 -4.60
C ALA A 168 12.54 8.68 -3.80
N CYS A 169 12.60 8.36 -2.50
CA CYS A 169 13.72 8.71 -1.64
C CYS A 169 14.96 7.86 -1.96
N LYS A 170 16.08 8.51 -2.17
CA LYS A 170 17.36 7.86 -2.52
C LYS A 170 18.23 7.54 -1.31
N ASN A 171 18.09 8.30 -0.23
CA ASN A 171 18.90 8.20 0.98
C ASN A 171 18.05 8.49 2.22
N TRP A 172 18.65 8.27 3.40
CA TRP A 172 18.00 8.47 4.69
C TRP A 172 17.58 9.93 4.95
N GLU A 173 18.35 10.91 4.48
CA GLU A 173 18.04 12.33 4.66
C GLU A 173 16.78 12.71 3.87
N GLU A 174 16.66 12.25 2.62
CA GLU A 174 15.44 12.46 1.83
C GLU A 174 14.22 11.77 2.47
N TYR A 175 14.42 10.59 3.07
CA TYR A 175 13.37 9.92 3.83
C TYR A 175 12.96 10.75 5.06
N GLN A 176 13.91 11.29 5.84
CA GLN A 176 13.58 12.14 6.99
C GLN A 176 12.83 13.41 6.56
N CYS A 177 13.11 13.96 5.39
CA CYS A 177 12.39 15.11 4.84
C CYS A 177 10.91 14.85 4.54
N LEU A 178 10.45 13.59 4.55
CA LEU A 178 9.02 13.27 4.43
C LEU A 178 8.21 13.85 5.59
N GLY A 179 8.80 13.96 6.80
CA GLY A 179 8.16 14.57 7.96
C GLY A 179 7.96 16.08 7.85
N ALA A 180 8.64 16.74 6.92
CA ALA A 180 8.56 18.19 6.71
C ALA A 180 7.39 18.63 5.80
N GLY A 181 6.61 17.71 5.26
CA GLY A 181 5.45 18.04 4.42
C GLY A 181 4.48 18.99 5.12
N GLU A 182 3.94 19.96 4.37
CA GLU A 182 2.95 20.92 4.87
C GLU A 182 1.67 20.20 5.33
N PHE A 183 1.26 19.19 4.56
CA PHE A 183 0.24 18.22 4.92
C PHE A 183 0.51 16.86 4.29
N PHE A 184 -0.22 15.86 4.73
CA PHE A 184 -0.07 14.48 4.28
C PHE A 184 -1.29 14.05 3.46
N ILE A 185 -1.04 13.23 2.43
CA ILE A 185 -2.09 12.54 1.70
C ILE A 185 -1.85 11.03 1.75
N SER A 186 -2.91 10.25 1.68
CA SER A 186 -2.82 8.82 1.42
C SER A 186 -3.87 8.39 0.40
N CYS A 187 -3.48 7.48 -0.50
CA CYS A 187 -4.35 6.99 -1.57
C CYS A 187 -4.66 5.49 -1.40
N TYR A 188 -3.80 4.75 -0.73
CA TYR A 188 -3.98 3.33 -0.51
C TYR A 188 -4.78 3.10 0.80
N PRO A 189 -5.93 2.37 0.78
CA PRO A 189 -6.78 2.22 1.94
C PRO A 189 -6.08 1.72 3.21
N PRO A 190 -5.20 0.70 3.18
CA PRO A 190 -4.45 0.28 4.35
C PRO A 190 -3.49 1.34 4.91
N ALA A 191 -3.06 2.31 4.08
CA ALA A 191 -2.17 3.38 4.50
C ALA A 191 -2.88 4.46 5.33
N LYS A 192 -4.20 4.57 5.22
CA LYS A 192 -4.99 5.59 5.92
C LYS A 192 -4.69 5.64 7.42
N TYR A 193 -4.71 4.49 8.07
CA TYR A 193 -4.42 4.38 9.52
C TYR A 193 -3.04 4.96 9.89
N GLY A 194 -1.98 4.55 9.17
CA GLY A 194 -0.63 5.06 9.42
C GLY A 194 -0.48 6.54 9.11
N ALA A 195 -1.17 7.04 8.08
CA ALA A 195 -1.16 8.45 7.70
C ALA A 195 -1.86 9.34 8.74
N GLU A 196 -2.99 8.89 9.30
CA GLU A 196 -3.70 9.57 10.39
C GLU A 196 -2.81 9.68 11.64
N MET A 197 -2.18 8.56 12.05
CA MET A 197 -1.29 8.54 13.21
C MET A 197 -0.05 9.43 13.02
N LEU A 198 0.53 9.43 11.82
CA LEU A 198 1.65 10.32 11.49
C LEU A 198 1.23 11.78 11.55
N ALA A 199 0.10 12.12 10.95
CA ALA A 199 -0.41 13.48 10.92
C ALA A 199 -0.70 14.02 12.33
N GLU A 200 -1.34 13.22 13.18
CA GLU A 200 -1.57 13.57 14.57
C GLU A 200 -0.26 13.81 15.33
N ARG A 201 0.68 12.85 15.23
CA ARG A 201 1.98 12.94 15.93
C ARG A 201 2.83 14.14 15.51
N LEU A 202 2.81 14.50 14.23
CA LEU A 202 3.57 15.63 13.69
C LEU A 202 2.76 16.94 13.67
N ASN A 203 1.53 16.94 14.17
CA ASN A 203 0.60 18.07 14.14
C ASN A 203 0.45 18.65 12.71
N ARG A 204 0.05 17.77 11.78
CA ARG A 204 -0.22 18.09 10.37
C ARG A 204 -1.62 17.64 10.00
N LYS A 205 -2.15 18.21 8.93
CA LYS A 205 -3.39 17.72 8.33
C LYS A 205 -3.12 16.44 7.52
N HIS A 206 -4.13 15.58 7.45
CA HIS A 206 -4.15 14.43 6.56
C HIS A 206 -5.38 14.47 5.67
N LEU A 207 -5.17 14.20 4.39
CA LEU A 207 -6.23 14.10 3.40
C LEU A 207 -6.22 12.69 2.79
N TYR A 208 -7.32 11.97 2.96
CA TYR A 208 -7.50 10.64 2.38
C TYR A 208 -8.19 10.73 1.01
N LEU A 209 -7.49 10.27 -0.03
CA LEU A 209 -7.88 10.29 -1.43
C LEU A 209 -7.76 8.86 -2.00
N PRO A 210 -8.70 7.96 -1.70
CA PRO A 210 -8.57 6.53 -2.06
C PRO A 210 -8.58 6.26 -3.56
N GLY A 211 -8.90 7.25 -4.39
CA GLY A 211 -9.15 7.08 -5.81
C GLY A 211 -10.47 6.36 -6.08
N SER A 212 -10.94 6.46 -7.31
CA SER A 212 -12.18 5.82 -7.74
C SER A 212 -12.15 5.48 -9.22
N PHE A 213 -13.12 4.66 -9.65
CA PHE A 213 -13.49 4.44 -11.04
C PHE A 213 -14.82 5.14 -11.40
N ASP A 214 -15.41 5.92 -10.48
CA ASP A 214 -16.54 6.84 -10.74
C ASP A 214 -16.01 8.27 -10.89
N TYR A 215 -16.23 8.90 -12.03
CA TYR A 215 -15.73 10.23 -12.33
C TYR A 215 -16.23 11.32 -11.37
N ARG A 216 -17.41 11.14 -10.77
CA ARG A 216 -17.95 12.08 -9.77
C ARG A 216 -17.18 11.98 -8.45
N GLU A 217 -16.86 10.76 -8.02
CA GLU A 217 -16.04 10.53 -6.82
C GLU A 217 -14.63 11.09 -7.02
N ILE A 218 -14.00 10.81 -8.17
CA ILE A 218 -12.68 11.37 -8.51
C ILE A 218 -12.68 12.88 -8.46
N LYS A 219 -13.68 13.52 -9.09
CA LYS A 219 -13.81 14.97 -9.10
C LYS A 219 -13.95 15.54 -7.68
N GLU A 220 -14.73 14.88 -6.83
CA GLU A 220 -14.90 15.29 -5.44
C GLU A 220 -13.61 15.17 -4.63
N GLU A 221 -12.82 14.12 -4.83
CA GLU A 221 -11.50 13.96 -4.22
C GLU A 221 -10.53 15.07 -4.68
N LEU A 222 -10.47 15.33 -5.97
CA LEU A 222 -9.64 16.41 -6.52
C LEU A 222 -10.08 17.79 -6.04
N ARG A 223 -11.39 18.00 -5.84
CA ARG A 223 -11.92 19.23 -5.25
C ARG A 223 -11.42 19.42 -3.81
N LYS A 224 -11.46 18.37 -2.99
CA LYS A 224 -10.93 18.41 -1.62
C LYS A 224 -9.44 18.74 -1.61
N LEU A 225 -8.66 18.11 -2.50
CA LEU A 225 -7.24 18.43 -2.65
C LEU A 225 -7.02 19.90 -2.98
N LEU A 226 -7.72 20.44 -3.98
CA LEU A 226 -7.56 21.83 -4.37
C LEU A 226 -7.97 22.83 -3.27
N GLN A 227 -9.00 22.51 -2.50
CA GLN A 227 -9.39 23.31 -1.33
C GLN A 227 -8.27 23.35 -0.28
N GLU A 228 -7.63 22.19 0.01
CA GLU A 228 -6.53 22.16 0.97
C GLU A 228 -5.32 22.96 0.51
N LEU A 229 -4.99 22.92 -0.80
CA LEU A 229 -3.90 23.70 -1.38
C LEU A 229 -4.10 25.22 -1.29
N GLN A 230 -5.30 25.68 -1.04
CA GLN A 230 -5.63 27.10 -0.92
C GLN A 230 -5.66 27.62 0.52
N THR A 231 -6.08 26.76 1.48
CA THR A 231 -6.14 27.16 2.89
C THR A 231 -4.81 27.65 3.46
N GLY A 232 -3.69 27.39 2.78
CA GLY A 232 -2.37 27.95 3.08
C GLY A 232 -2.13 29.37 2.54
N GLN A 233 -3.05 29.95 1.76
CA GLN A 233 -2.93 31.32 1.24
C GLN A 233 -3.87 32.26 2.02
N GLU A 234 -3.31 33.28 2.63
CA GLU A 234 -4.06 34.29 3.39
C GLU A 234 -5.09 35.00 2.48
N GLN A 235 -6.37 34.95 2.87
CA GLN A 235 -7.59 35.53 2.27
C GLN A 235 -8.21 34.73 1.11
N GLU A 236 -9.22 33.91 1.46
CA GLU A 236 -10.17 33.36 0.48
C GLU A 236 -11.13 34.47 0.01
N ASN A 237 -11.03 34.84 -1.25
CA ASN A 237 -12.10 35.63 -1.92
C ASN A 237 -13.07 34.65 -2.61
N ILE A 238 -14.39 34.98 -2.57
CA ILE A 238 -15.44 34.18 -3.25
C ILE A 238 -15.15 34.01 -4.75
N SER A 239 -14.42 34.95 -5.36
CA SER A 239 -13.94 34.88 -6.75
C SER A 239 -13.01 33.71 -6.97
N ASP A 240 -12.17 33.37 -5.99
CA ASP A 240 -11.14 32.32 -6.13
C ASP A 240 -11.77 30.91 -6.09
N ILE A 241 -12.81 30.71 -5.27
CA ILE A 241 -13.58 29.46 -5.20
C ILE A 241 -14.28 29.18 -6.54
N LYS A 242 -14.86 30.23 -7.18
CA LYS A 242 -15.52 30.07 -8.48
C LYS A 242 -14.51 29.70 -9.58
N THR A 243 -13.38 30.38 -9.62
CA THR A 243 -12.31 30.14 -10.59
C THR A 243 -11.78 28.72 -10.49
N ILE A 244 -11.59 28.18 -9.27
CA ILE A 244 -11.15 26.82 -9.06
C ILE A 244 -12.17 25.80 -9.52
N SER A 245 -13.44 26.05 -9.22
CA SER A 245 -14.50 25.16 -9.70
C SER A 245 -14.51 25.07 -11.22
N GLU A 246 -14.32 26.19 -11.91
CA GLU A 246 -14.26 26.25 -13.38
C GLU A 246 -13.00 25.55 -13.94
N GLU A 247 -11.83 25.78 -13.32
CA GLU A 247 -10.57 25.09 -13.68
C GLU A 247 -10.68 23.57 -13.50
N LEU A 248 -11.24 23.12 -12.37
CA LEU A 248 -11.43 21.70 -12.08
C LEU A 248 -12.42 21.07 -13.06
N GLU A 249 -13.54 21.75 -13.37
CA GLU A 249 -14.50 21.28 -14.37
C GLU A 249 -13.84 21.08 -15.74
N ALA A 250 -13.08 22.08 -16.20
CA ALA A 250 -12.38 22.01 -17.47
C ALA A 250 -11.32 20.88 -17.48
N PHE A 251 -10.60 20.71 -16.36
CA PHE A 251 -9.63 19.62 -16.18
C PHE A 251 -10.33 18.27 -16.26
N CYS A 252 -11.33 18.01 -15.41
CA CYS A 252 -12.04 16.74 -15.37
C CYS A 252 -12.71 16.40 -16.70
N LYS A 253 -13.36 17.38 -17.36
CA LYS A 253 -13.99 17.16 -18.65
C LYS A 253 -13.00 16.65 -19.71
N ARG A 254 -11.81 17.23 -19.77
CA ARG A 254 -10.76 16.79 -20.69
C ARG A 254 -10.28 15.38 -20.37
N GLU A 255 -10.00 15.08 -19.09
CA GLU A 255 -9.50 13.77 -18.69
C GLU A 255 -10.55 12.68 -18.88
N ILE A 256 -11.84 12.97 -18.63
CA ILE A 256 -12.94 12.03 -18.90
C ILE A 256 -12.99 11.68 -20.39
N ILE A 257 -12.90 12.66 -21.30
CA ILE A 257 -12.89 12.39 -22.74
C ILE A 257 -11.75 11.47 -23.11
N PHE A 258 -10.56 11.67 -22.53
CA PHE A 258 -9.40 10.81 -22.75
C PHE A 258 -9.62 9.39 -22.21
N CYS A 259 -10.15 9.25 -21.01
CA CYS A 259 -10.47 7.94 -20.39
C CYS A 259 -11.52 7.17 -21.20
N GLU A 260 -12.58 7.84 -21.64
CA GLU A 260 -13.64 7.24 -22.45
C GLU A 260 -13.10 6.75 -23.81
N ALA A 261 -12.24 7.55 -24.45
CA ALA A 261 -11.61 7.15 -25.71
C ALA A 261 -10.69 5.94 -25.51
N ALA A 262 -9.92 5.89 -24.40
CA ALA A 262 -9.07 4.76 -24.07
C ALA A 262 -9.88 3.49 -23.77
N ALA A 263 -10.98 3.61 -23.03
CA ALA A 263 -11.88 2.50 -22.74
C ALA A 263 -12.51 1.95 -24.04
N GLY A 264 -12.97 2.84 -24.92
CA GLY A 264 -13.51 2.44 -26.24
C GLY A 264 -12.48 1.71 -27.11
N HIS A 265 -11.24 2.21 -27.12
CA HIS A 265 -10.15 1.55 -27.85
C HIS A 265 -9.81 0.17 -27.25
N ALA A 266 -9.73 0.08 -25.93
CA ALA A 266 -9.50 -1.19 -25.23
C ALA A 266 -10.62 -2.21 -25.53
N LYS A 267 -11.90 -1.76 -25.51
CA LYS A 267 -13.04 -2.63 -25.86
C LYS A 267 -12.95 -3.14 -27.30
N ALA A 268 -12.53 -2.32 -28.22
CA ALA A 268 -12.35 -2.74 -29.63
C ALA A 268 -11.28 -3.84 -29.78
N ILE A 269 -10.24 -3.83 -28.94
CA ILE A 269 -9.16 -4.84 -28.96
C ILE A 269 -9.58 -6.12 -28.22
N ILE A 270 -10.16 -5.99 -27.03
CA ILE A 270 -10.50 -7.09 -26.14
C ILE A 270 -11.75 -7.84 -26.60
N GLY A 271 -12.68 -7.12 -27.21
CA GLY A 271 -13.95 -7.70 -27.68
C GLY A 271 -14.77 -8.27 -26.53
N ASP A 272 -15.27 -9.49 -26.73
CA ASP A 272 -16.09 -10.22 -25.74
C ASP A 272 -15.28 -11.23 -24.92
N THR A 273 -13.96 -11.11 -24.91
CA THR A 273 -13.10 -11.94 -24.06
C THR A 273 -13.49 -11.78 -22.58
N SER A 274 -13.67 -12.91 -21.90
CA SER A 274 -13.96 -12.93 -20.47
C SER A 274 -12.81 -12.26 -19.68
N ILE A 275 -13.17 -11.38 -18.74
CA ILE A 275 -12.24 -10.67 -17.86
C ILE A 275 -12.45 -11.16 -16.43
N VAL A 276 -11.35 -11.49 -15.77
CA VAL A 276 -11.31 -11.79 -14.34
C VAL A 276 -10.38 -10.82 -13.63
N LEU A 277 -10.74 -10.38 -12.43
CA LEU A 277 -10.05 -9.34 -11.69
C LEU A 277 -9.67 -9.81 -10.29
N ASP A 278 -8.62 -9.25 -9.70
CA ASP A 278 -8.35 -9.41 -8.27
C ASP A 278 -7.91 -8.11 -7.57
N TYR A 279 -7.91 -8.15 -6.24
CA TYR A 279 -7.59 -7.00 -5.38
C TYR A 279 -6.09 -6.68 -5.29
N LEU A 280 -5.19 -7.54 -5.79
CA LEU A 280 -3.74 -7.27 -5.79
C LEU A 280 -3.37 -6.23 -6.85
N TYR A 281 -4.12 -6.20 -7.95
CA TYR A 281 -3.91 -5.18 -8.98
C TYR A 281 -4.30 -3.78 -8.48
N HIS A 282 -5.47 -3.69 -7.83
CA HIS A 282 -5.96 -2.42 -7.28
C HIS A 282 -6.84 -2.72 -6.04
N PRO A 283 -6.74 -1.91 -4.97
CA PRO A 283 -7.49 -2.13 -3.74
C PRO A 283 -9.02 -1.95 -3.89
N ARG A 284 -9.47 -1.46 -5.05
CA ARG A 284 -10.88 -1.29 -5.40
C ARG A 284 -11.28 -2.14 -6.64
N PRO A 285 -11.22 -3.48 -6.56
CA PRO A 285 -11.50 -4.36 -7.70
C PRO A 285 -12.95 -4.29 -8.16
N LEU A 286 -13.90 -4.07 -7.25
CA LEU A 286 -15.32 -3.92 -7.60
C LEU A 286 -15.59 -2.61 -8.36
N GLY A 287 -14.89 -1.53 -8.00
CA GLY A 287 -14.94 -0.27 -8.74
C GLY A 287 -14.50 -0.44 -10.19
N LEU A 288 -13.37 -1.14 -10.39
CA LEU A 288 -12.88 -1.47 -11.73
C LEU A 288 -13.87 -2.36 -12.50
N ALA A 289 -14.39 -3.41 -11.84
CA ALA A 289 -15.41 -4.29 -12.44
C ALA A 289 -16.64 -3.49 -12.89
N GLY A 290 -17.15 -2.61 -12.02
CA GLY A 290 -18.30 -1.75 -12.33
C GLY A 290 -18.03 -0.79 -13.50
N PHE A 291 -16.82 -0.20 -13.56
CA PHE A 291 -16.41 0.63 -14.69
C PHE A 291 -16.38 -0.17 -16.00
N LEU A 292 -15.73 -1.31 -16.00
CA LEU A 292 -15.60 -2.17 -17.19
C LEU A 292 -16.97 -2.67 -17.67
N LEU A 293 -17.85 -3.14 -16.76
CA LEU A 293 -19.18 -3.58 -17.11
C LEU A 293 -20.04 -2.48 -17.71
N LYS A 294 -19.96 -1.24 -17.18
CA LYS A 294 -20.63 -0.06 -17.74
C LYS A 294 -20.17 0.28 -19.16
N HIS A 295 -18.92 -0.06 -19.50
CA HIS A 295 -18.35 0.12 -20.84
C HIS A 295 -18.50 -1.12 -21.73
N GLY A 296 -19.37 -2.08 -21.36
CA GLY A 296 -19.71 -3.25 -22.15
C GLY A 296 -18.64 -4.34 -22.20
N PHE A 297 -17.65 -4.33 -21.31
CA PHE A 297 -16.71 -5.44 -21.20
C PHE A 297 -17.38 -6.64 -20.53
N HIS A 298 -16.91 -7.82 -20.84
CA HIS A 298 -17.44 -9.07 -20.27
C HIS A 298 -16.63 -9.47 -19.02
N VAL A 299 -16.93 -8.85 -17.87
CA VAL A 299 -16.32 -9.22 -16.58
C VAL A 299 -17.12 -10.36 -15.97
N THR A 300 -16.47 -11.50 -15.69
CA THR A 300 -17.13 -12.71 -15.19
C THR A 300 -16.86 -12.98 -13.72
N THR A 301 -15.66 -12.67 -13.24
CA THR A 301 -15.26 -13.02 -11.87
C THR A 301 -14.41 -11.93 -11.23
N VAL A 302 -14.67 -11.64 -9.95
CA VAL A 302 -13.79 -10.80 -9.13
C VAL A 302 -13.34 -11.60 -7.90
N TYR A 303 -12.02 -11.74 -7.76
CA TYR A 303 -11.40 -12.39 -6.61
C TYR A 303 -11.09 -11.34 -5.53
N LEU A 304 -11.73 -11.46 -4.36
CA LEU A 304 -11.55 -10.53 -3.24
C LEU A 304 -11.87 -11.25 -1.92
N ASP A 305 -11.22 -10.84 -0.83
CA ASP A 305 -11.42 -11.45 0.48
C ASP A 305 -12.37 -10.63 1.38
N SER A 306 -12.56 -9.35 1.04
CA SER A 306 -13.47 -8.43 1.73
C SER A 306 -13.93 -7.31 0.81
N VAL A 307 -15.03 -6.66 1.17
CA VAL A 307 -15.51 -5.43 0.52
C VAL A 307 -15.12 -4.25 1.39
N SER A 308 -14.33 -3.33 0.85
CA SER A 308 -13.95 -2.11 1.57
C SER A 308 -15.14 -1.17 1.75
N PRO A 309 -15.12 -0.29 2.76
CA PRO A 309 -16.15 0.74 2.91
C PRO A 309 -16.32 1.62 1.66
N GLU A 310 -15.23 1.90 0.96
CA GLU A 310 -15.19 2.69 -0.27
C GLU A 310 -15.90 2.01 -1.44
N GLU A 311 -16.02 0.67 -1.40
CA GLU A 311 -16.65 -0.11 -2.48
C GLU A 311 -18.08 -0.56 -2.18
N LYS A 312 -18.63 -0.25 -1.02
CA LYS A 312 -19.95 -0.71 -0.63
C LYS A 312 -21.04 -0.35 -1.63
N ASN A 313 -21.05 0.89 -2.10
CA ASN A 313 -22.07 1.37 -3.05
C ASN A 313 -21.99 0.63 -4.40
N VAL A 314 -20.78 0.44 -4.92
CA VAL A 314 -20.61 -0.30 -6.18
C VAL A 314 -20.89 -1.78 -6.00
N PHE A 315 -20.58 -2.37 -4.84
CA PHE A 315 -20.95 -3.74 -4.53
C PHE A 315 -22.48 -3.95 -4.57
N ASP A 316 -23.24 -3.06 -3.91
CA ASP A 316 -24.72 -3.14 -3.90
C ASP A 316 -25.28 -2.93 -5.30
N TRP A 317 -24.71 -2.04 -6.09
CA TRP A 317 -25.08 -1.83 -7.48
C TRP A 317 -24.79 -3.07 -8.35
N LEU A 318 -23.63 -3.69 -8.22
CA LEU A 318 -23.26 -4.92 -8.95
C LEU A 318 -24.20 -6.07 -8.65
N LYS A 319 -24.58 -6.27 -7.40
CA LYS A 319 -25.56 -7.31 -7.01
C LYS A 319 -26.91 -7.18 -7.70
N ILE A 320 -27.35 -5.96 -7.97
CA ILE A 320 -28.64 -5.67 -8.57
C ILE A 320 -28.57 -5.79 -10.10
N HIS A 321 -27.53 -5.23 -10.71
CA HIS A 321 -27.45 -5.06 -12.17
C HIS A 321 -26.66 -6.16 -12.87
N HIS A 322 -25.80 -6.87 -12.15
CA HIS A 322 -24.94 -7.93 -12.65
C HIS A 322 -24.95 -9.14 -11.69
N PRO A 323 -26.13 -9.78 -11.48
CA PRO A 323 -26.27 -10.89 -10.53
C PRO A 323 -25.44 -12.12 -10.92
N ASP A 324 -25.08 -12.26 -12.20
CA ASP A 324 -24.26 -13.34 -12.72
C ASP A 324 -22.75 -13.12 -12.51
N LEU A 325 -22.33 -11.95 -12.02
CA LEU A 325 -20.94 -11.68 -11.69
C LEU A 325 -20.53 -12.52 -10.48
N GLU A 326 -19.54 -13.40 -10.66
CA GLU A 326 -19.02 -14.22 -9.57
C GLU A 326 -18.08 -13.42 -8.67
N LEU A 327 -18.35 -13.43 -7.35
CA LEU A 327 -17.46 -12.90 -6.33
C LEU A 327 -16.85 -14.04 -5.53
N CYS A 328 -15.54 -14.24 -5.67
CA CYS A 328 -14.83 -15.37 -5.09
C CYS A 328 -13.86 -14.93 -4.00
N ALA A 329 -14.08 -15.39 -2.75
CA ALA A 329 -13.11 -15.18 -1.68
C ALA A 329 -11.90 -16.09 -1.88
N THR A 330 -10.71 -15.51 -1.98
CA THR A 330 -9.48 -16.24 -2.32
C THR A 330 -9.04 -17.21 -1.23
N ILE A 331 -9.49 -16.99 0.02
CA ILE A 331 -9.19 -17.84 1.19
C ILE A 331 -10.08 -19.07 1.29
N GLN A 332 -11.13 -19.18 0.49
CA GLN A 332 -12.03 -20.35 0.54
C GLN A 332 -11.32 -21.63 0.12
N ALA A 333 -11.60 -22.72 0.80
CA ALA A 333 -10.97 -24.01 0.53
C ALA A 333 -11.15 -24.49 -0.92
N LYS A 334 -12.32 -24.19 -1.53
CA LYS A 334 -12.61 -24.51 -2.94
C LYS A 334 -11.57 -23.93 -3.92
N MET A 335 -10.98 -22.78 -3.59
CA MET A 335 -9.99 -22.12 -4.44
C MET A 335 -8.69 -22.92 -4.59
N ARG A 336 -8.41 -23.85 -3.67
CA ARG A 336 -7.22 -24.71 -3.71
C ARG A 336 -7.35 -25.86 -4.72
N VAL A 337 -8.59 -26.21 -5.08
CA VAL A 337 -8.91 -27.36 -5.93
C VAL A 337 -9.57 -26.95 -7.25
N LEU A 338 -9.63 -25.65 -7.55
CA LEU A 338 -10.14 -25.17 -8.82
C LEU A 338 -9.28 -25.68 -9.98
N PRO A 339 -9.93 -26.18 -11.07
CA PRO A 339 -9.21 -26.48 -12.30
C PRO A 339 -8.54 -25.18 -12.83
N ARG A 340 -7.22 -25.24 -13.06
CA ARG A 340 -6.45 -24.08 -13.53
C ARG A 340 -6.30 -24.01 -15.05
N HIS A 341 -6.85 -24.95 -15.75
CA HIS A 341 -6.78 -25.00 -17.21
C HIS A 341 -8.18 -24.82 -17.76
N THR A 342 -8.42 -23.70 -18.38
CA THR A 342 -9.60 -23.46 -19.18
C THR A 342 -9.18 -23.46 -20.65
N GLU A 343 -9.99 -24.09 -21.52
CA GLU A 343 -9.80 -24.01 -22.98
C GLU A 343 -10.16 -22.61 -23.51
N GLU A 344 -10.90 -21.84 -22.71
CA GLU A 344 -11.35 -20.50 -23.05
C GLU A 344 -10.25 -19.46 -22.78
N LYS A 345 -10.10 -18.50 -23.69
CA LYS A 345 -9.23 -17.34 -23.48
C LYS A 345 -9.84 -16.40 -22.45
N VAL A 346 -9.08 -16.13 -21.41
CA VAL A 346 -9.47 -15.22 -20.33
C VAL A 346 -8.41 -14.12 -20.21
N LEU A 347 -8.84 -12.88 -20.08
CA LEU A 347 -8.00 -11.76 -19.70
C LEU A 347 -7.98 -11.65 -18.17
N ALA A 348 -6.88 -11.98 -17.56
CA ALA A 348 -6.71 -11.86 -16.12
C ALA A 348 -6.03 -10.53 -15.76
N ILE A 349 -6.64 -9.76 -14.87
CA ILE A 349 -6.12 -8.51 -14.31
C ILE A 349 -5.82 -8.73 -12.84
N GLY A 350 -4.57 -9.00 -12.52
CA GLY A 350 -4.09 -9.32 -11.18
C GLY A 350 -3.44 -10.69 -11.10
N GLN A 351 -2.51 -10.84 -10.15
CA GLN A 351 -1.72 -12.06 -10.00
C GLN A 351 -2.56 -13.26 -9.56
N LYS A 352 -3.49 -13.06 -8.61
CA LYS A 352 -4.40 -14.13 -8.16
C LYS A 352 -5.41 -14.49 -9.25
N ALA A 353 -5.92 -13.50 -9.98
CA ALA A 353 -6.82 -13.73 -11.11
C ALA A 353 -6.13 -14.59 -12.16
N ALA A 354 -4.89 -14.30 -12.53
CA ALA A 354 -4.11 -15.10 -13.45
C ALA A 354 -3.85 -16.52 -12.93
N TRP A 355 -3.52 -16.64 -11.65
CA TRP A 355 -3.29 -17.93 -11.01
C TRP A 355 -4.53 -18.84 -11.01
N PHE A 356 -5.68 -18.29 -10.63
CA PHE A 356 -6.93 -19.06 -10.53
C PHE A 356 -7.55 -19.40 -11.89
N SER A 357 -7.38 -18.52 -12.88
CA SER A 357 -7.86 -18.77 -14.26
C SER A 357 -6.91 -19.61 -15.10
N GLY A 358 -5.69 -19.89 -14.63
CA GLY A 358 -4.66 -20.57 -15.42
C GLY A 358 -4.07 -19.73 -16.54
N SER A 359 -4.30 -18.42 -16.50
CA SER A 359 -3.79 -17.48 -17.49
C SER A 359 -2.41 -16.94 -17.08
N LEU A 360 -1.63 -16.44 -18.07
CA LEU A 360 -0.43 -15.68 -17.78
C LEU A 360 -0.80 -14.31 -17.25
N SER A 361 -0.17 -13.88 -16.15
CA SER A 361 -0.37 -12.53 -15.61
C SER A 361 0.29 -11.48 -16.50
N LEU A 362 -0.44 -10.41 -16.82
CA LEU A 362 0.10 -9.25 -17.54
C LEU A 362 0.83 -8.25 -16.64
N ILE A 363 0.96 -8.51 -15.33
CA ILE A 363 1.57 -7.57 -14.37
C ILE A 363 3.11 -7.55 -14.46
N HIS A 364 3.71 -8.37 -15.27
CA HIS A 364 5.16 -8.39 -15.48
C HIS A 364 5.60 -7.55 -16.68
N ILE A 365 4.83 -6.52 -17.04
CA ILE A 365 5.22 -5.54 -18.06
C ILE A 365 5.62 -4.23 -17.39
#